data_b7d86024591e2d295d399556a1cff917
#
_entry.id   b7d86024591e2d295d399556a1cff917
#
_cell.length_a   1.000
_cell.length_b   1.000
_cell.length_c   1.000
_cell.angle_alpha   90.00
_cell.angle_beta   90.00
_cell.angle_gamma   90.00
#
_symmetry.space_group_name_H-M   'P 1'
#
loop_
_entity.id
_entity.type
_entity.pdbx_description
1 polymer ?
#
loop_
_entity_poly.entity_id
_entity_poly.type
_entity_poly.pdbx_seq_one_letter_code
_entity_poly.pdbx_strand_id
1 'polypeptide(L)'
;MKEYLPRIADKLLEERLDAKGAVLIEGPKWCGKTTTAKQKAKSFISMDRPDMTRQYQQMAEISPNTLLKGETPRLIDEWQISPNLWNAVRYEVDNRDEFGQFILTGSAVPNGFDDSMHTGTGRISKLLMRTMSLFESKDSSGEVSIKDLFKGENISAINETSLEKIAFFICRGGWPKAIGLDEKPALFQAIDYFDAIVSTDISRVDFIKRDKERTKKLLKSYARHVGTQSSLETIRQDMLANQSDTFDQGTLYSYLDALRKIFVIEDSVAWNPNLRSKTSIRTTETRYFSDPSIATASLGMGPNDLLNDLNTMGFLFENLCVRDLRIYTDYLDGTVYHYRDKSGLECDAVIHLRNGAYGLIEIKLGGDKLIEEGAKTLKDLASKIDTKNMFKPSFMMVLCAKAPFAYKRNDDVYVIPITALRP
;
A
#
# COMPACT_ATOMS: atom_id res chain seq x y z
N MET A 1 17.20 -6.11 21.42
CA MET A 1 16.45 -5.44 20.32
C MET A 1 16.11 -6.51 19.29
N LYS A 2 14.88 -6.49 18.71
CA LYS A 2 14.60 -7.39 17.57
C LYS A 2 15.53 -7.02 16.42
N GLU A 3 16.01 -8.03 15.70
CA GLU A 3 16.82 -7.85 14.48
C GLU A 3 16.01 -7.07 13.42
N TYR A 4 16.67 -6.19 12.69
CA TYR A 4 16.04 -5.48 11.58
C TYR A 4 15.72 -6.46 10.45
N LEU A 5 14.48 -6.47 10.01
CA LEU A 5 14.07 -7.22 8.82
C LEU A 5 14.24 -6.30 7.60
N PRO A 6 15.10 -6.65 6.63
CA PRO A 6 15.30 -5.86 5.43
C PRO A 6 13.99 -5.60 4.68
N ARG A 7 13.85 -4.36 4.18
CA ARG A 7 12.69 -3.91 3.44
C ARG A 7 13.04 -3.74 1.96
N ILE A 8 12.07 -3.96 1.12
CA ILE A 8 12.19 -3.60 -0.30
C ILE A 8 12.45 -2.10 -0.44
N ALA A 9 11.86 -1.31 0.43
CA ALA A 9 12.09 0.13 0.53
C ALA A 9 13.55 0.51 0.81
N ASP A 10 14.39 -0.34 1.40
CA ASP A 10 15.81 -0.03 1.66
C ASP A 10 16.57 0.22 0.37
N LYS A 11 16.36 -0.65 -0.63
CA LYS A 11 16.97 -0.51 -1.95
C LYS A 11 16.41 0.68 -2.71
N LEU A 12 15.10 0.87 -2.68
CA LEU A 12 14.45 2.01 -3.33
C LEU A 12 14.92 3.34 -2.73
N LEU A 13 15.14 3.39 -1.42
CA LEU A 13 15.70 4.55 -0.74
C LEU A 13 17.13 4.85 -1.23
N GLU A 14 17.97 3.83 -1.34
CA GLU A 14 19.35 3.95 -1.83
C GLU A 14 19.38 4.51 -3.27
N GLU A 15 18.64 3.86 -4.18
CA GLU A 15 18.54 4.29 -5.59
C GLU A 15 18.05 5.75 -5.72
N ARG A 16 17.13 6.18 -4.84
CA ARG A 16 16.64 7.58 -4.85
C ARG A 16 17.62 8.57 -4.25
N LEU A 17 18.37 8.18 -3.22
CA LEU A 17 19.44 9.00 -2.64
C LEU A 17 20.59 9.20 -3.63
N ASP A 18 20.89 8.21 -4.46
CA ASP A 18 21.90 8.32 -5.52
C ASP A 18 21.47 9.25 -6.68
N ALA A 19 20.17 9.55 -6.79
CA ALA A 19 19.60 10.32 -7.90
C ALA A 19 19.04 11.70 -7.48
N LYS A 20 18.87 11.96 -6.17
CA LYS A 20 18.22 13.17 -5.65
C LYS A 20 18.91 13.67 -4.39
N GLY A 21 18.85 14.99 -4.16
CA GLY A 21 19.40 15.61 -2.96
C GLY A 21 18.68 15.23 -1.68
N ALA A 22 17.37 14.95 -1.77
CA ALA A 22 16.59 14.50 -0.63
C ALA A 22 15.53 13.45 -1.01
N VAL A 23 15.16 12.61 -0.04
CA VAL A 23 14.07 11.62 -0.17
C VAL A 23 13.10 11.76 0.98
N LEU A 24 11.80 11.94 0.67
CA LEU A 24 10.71 11.85 1.62
C LEU A 24 10.16 10.41 1.65
N ILE A 25 10.27 9.75 2.80
CA ILE A 25 9.59 8.47 3.06
C ILE A 25 8.25 8.78 3.72
N GLU A 26 7.17 8.55 3.00
CA GLU A 26 5.78 8.72 3.48
C GLU A 26 5.09 7.35 3.59
N GLY A 27 4.00 7.27 4.36
CA GLY A 27 3.24 6.04 4.56
C GLY A 27 2.59 5.95 5.93
N PRO A 28 1.79 4.91 6.21
CA PRO A 28 1.04 4.76 7.45
C PRO A 28 1.96 4.79 8.68
N LYS A 29 1.41 5.22 9.81
CA LYS A 29 2.13 5.11 11.09
C LYS A 29 2.48 3.64 11.34
N TRP A 30 3.58 3.42 12.08
CA TRP A 30 4.08 2.11 12.51
C TRP A 30 4.53 1.16 11.38
N CYS A 31 4.50 1.56 10.11
CA CYS A 31 5.00 0.73 9.00
C CYS A 31 6.54 0.59 8.96
N GLY A 32 7.28 1.38 9.77
CA GLY A 32 8.73 1.24 9.93
C GLY A 32 9.59 2.31 9.27
N LYS A 33 9.03 3.43 8.78
CA LYS A 33 9.73 4.51 8.06
C LYS A 33 11.03 4.98 8.75
N THR A 34 10.92 5.39 10.01
CA THR A 34 12.06 5.86 10.81
C THR A 34 13.15 4.80 10.94
N THR A 35 12.75 3.53 11.12
CA THR A 35 13.70 2.42 11.26
C THR A 35 14.45 2.16 9.95
N THR A 36 13.74 2.13 8.82
CA THR A 36 14.33 2.02 7.47
C THR A 36 15.24 3.22 7.18
N ALA A 37 14.78 4.44 7.43
CA ALA A 37 15.59 5.65 7.22
C ALA A 37 16.91 5.61 8.01
N LYS A 38 16.89 5.13 9.26
CA LYS A 38 18.07 5.00 10.12
C LYS A 38 19.10 3.99 9.61
N GLN A 39 18.73 3.04 8.73
CA GLN A 39 19.70 2.12 8.12
C GLN A 39 20.68 2.86 7.17
N LYS A 40 20.26 4.01 6.62
CA LYS A 40 21.04 4.79 5.66
C LYS A 40 21.52 6.14 6.21
N ALA A 41 20.88 6.66 7.25
CA ALA A 41 21.21 7.96 7.83
C ALA A 41 22.51 7.91 8.64
N LYS A 42 23.42 8.91 8.45
CA LYS A 42 24.65 9.10 9.25
C LYS A 42 24.40 10.02 10.45
N SER A 43 23.44 10.91 10.36
CA SER A 43 22.98 11.73 11.48
C SER A 43 21.46 11.87 11.45
N PHE A 44 20.83 12.17 12.60
CA PHE A 44 19.38 12.31 12.64
C PHE A 44 18.91 13.33 13.68
N ILE A 45 17.70 13.87 13.44
CA ILE A 45 16.93 14.67 14.37
C ILE A 45 15.48 14.17 14.34
N SER A 46 14.83 14.05 15.52
CA SER A 46 13.40 13.72 15.66
C SER A 46 12.66 14.95 16.12
N MET A 47 11.77 15.46 15.27
CA MET A 47 11.03 16.70 15.54
C MET A 47 9.99 16.54 16.66
N ASP A 48 9.58 15.30 16.94
CA ASP A 48 8.63 14.95 18.01
C ASP A 48 9.30 14.63 19.35
N ARG A 49 10.59 14.82 19.49
CA ARG A 49 11.32 14.56 20.73
C ARG A 49 10.75 15.41 21.88
N PRO A 50 10.14 14.81 22.94
CA PRO A 50 9.30 15.53 23.90
C PRO A 50 9.98 16.70 24.62
N ASP A 51 11.29 16.57 24.93
CA ASP A 51 12.09 17.57 25.60
C ASP A 51 12.58 18.72 24.68
N MET A 52 12.52 18.53 23.36
CA MET A 52 13.09 19.45 22.39
C MET A 52 12.08 19.99 21.35
N THR A 53 10.89 19.42 21.23
CA THR A 53 9.92 19.73 20.17
C THR A 53 9.67 21.23 20.03
N ARG A 54 9.42 21.96 21.12
CA ARG A 54 9.20 23.41 21.09
C ARG A 54 10.41 24.19 20.60
N GLN A 55 11.62 23.79 21.05
CA GLN A 55 12.87 24.43 20.62
C GLN A 55 13.10 24.17 19.13
N TYR A 56 12.89 22.95 18.67
CA TYR A 56 13.04 22.61 17.25
C TYR A 56 12.04 23.36 16.37
N GLN A 57 10.81 23.53 16.79
CA GLN A 57 9.81 24.35 16.08
C GLN A 57 10.28 25.83 15.99
N GLN A 58 10.74 26.42 17.08
CA GLN A 58 11.29 27.80 17.08
C GLN A 58 12.54 27.91 16.20
N MET A 59 13.44 26.94 16.25
CA MET A 59 14.62 26.90 15.37
C MET A 59 14.23 26.77 13.90
N ALA A 60 13.20 25.97 13.59
CA ALA A 60 12.72 25.81 12.22
C ALA A 60 12.07 27.11 11.68
N GLU A 61 11.54 27.96 12.54
CA GLU A 61 11.00 29.28 12.16
C GLU A 61 12.10 30.34 11.98
N ILE A 62 13.06 30.39 12.91
CA ILE A 62 14.07 31.47 12.95
C ILE A 62 15.30 31.14 12.09
N SER A 63 15.78 29.91 12.19
CA SER A 63 17.03 29.47 11.52
C SER A 63 16.99 27.97 11.17
N PRO A 64 16.15 27.57 10.21
CA PRO A 64 15.95 26.15 9.86
C PRO A 64 17.26 25.45 9.47
N ASN A 65 18.21 26.17 8.87
CA ASN A 65 19.51 25.62 8.47
C ASN A 65 20.33 25.07 9.63
N THR A 66 20.06 25.51 10.86
CA THR A 66 20.68 24.94 12.07
C THR A 66 20.29 23.49 12.30
N LEU A 67 19.04 23.13 11.99
CA LEU A 67 18.54 21.77 12.10
C LEU A 67 19.04 20.86 10.97
N LEU A 68 19.48 21.45 9.84
CA LEU A 68 20.00 20.74 8.68
C LEU A 68 21.49 20.41 8.77
N LYS A 69 22.20 20.94 9.79
CA LYS A 69 23.63 20.65 10.02
C LYS A 69 23.84 19.25 10.58
N GLY A 70 24.77 18.50 9.99
CA GLY A 70 25.14 17.14 10.42
C GLY A 70 25.69 16.32 9.27
N GLU A 71 26.20 15.12 9.58
CA GLU A 71 26.67 14.18 8.55
C GLU A 71 25.51 13.72 7.66
N THR A 72 25.76 13.59 6.38
CA THR A 72 24.77 13.23 5.36
C THR A 72 24.93 11.77 4.89
N PRO A 73 23.84 11.05 4.58
CA PRO A 73 22.45 11.49 4.62
C PRO A 73 21.97 11.83 6.04
N ARG A 74 21.32 13.00 6.21
CA ARG A 74 20.74 13.43 7.47
C ARG A 74 19.25 13.12 7.52
N LEU A 75 18.82 12.35 8.53
CA LEU A 75 17.40 12.06 8.76
C LEU A 75 16.72 13.19 9.55
N ILE A 76 15.61 13.68 9.03
CA ILE A 76 14.67 14.57 9.70
C ILE A 76 13.37 13.80 9.90
N ASP A 77 13.19 13.23 11.10
CA ASP A 77 12.05 12.41 11.44
C ASP A 77 10.86 13.27 11.88
N GLU A 78 9.63 12.89 11.45
CA GLU A 78 8.38 13.63 11.67
C GLU A 78 8.46 15.10 11.22
N TRP A 79 9.02 15.33 10.02
CA TRP A 79 9.28 16.66 9.46
C TRP A 79 8.04 17.56 9.40
N GLN A 80 6.83 16.95 9.25
CA GLN A 80 5.55 17.67 9.15
C GLN A 80 5.18 18.47 10.42
N ILE A 81 5.86 18.22 11.54
CA ILE A 81 5.71 19.02 12.77
C ILE A 81 6.18 20.48 12.54
N SER A 82 7.12 20.68 11.61
CA SER A 82 7.59 22.00 11.20
C SER A 82 7.70 22.07 9.66
N PRO A 83 6.58 22.36 8.96
CA PRO A 83 6.52 22.33 7.50
C PRO A 83 7.54 23.25 6.80
N ASN A 84 8.01 24.31 7.47
CA ASN A 84 9.05 25.21 6.95
C ASN A 84 10.37 24.49 6.61
N LEU A 85 10.63 23.33 7.22
CA LEU A 85 11.81 22.51 6.92
C LEU A 85 11.82 22.01 5.47
N TRP A 86 10.65 21.83 4.84
CA TRP A 86 10.57 21.46 3.44
C TRP A 86 11.30 22.45 2.52
N ASN A 87 10.98 23.74 2.66
CA ASN A 87 11.61 24.78 1.86
C ASN A 87 13.09 24.95 2.20
N ALA A 88 13.46 24.79 3.48
CA ALA A 88 14.86 24.83 3.91
C ALA A 88 15.68 23.67 3.32
N VAL A 89 15.15 22.44 3.35
CA VAL A 89 15.80 21.28 2.72
C VAL A 89 15.97 21.50 1.22
N ARG A 90 14.91 21.95 0.53
CA ARG A 90 14.99 22.25 -0.91
C ARG A 90 16.08 23.26 -1.22
N TYR A 91 16.14 24.35 -0.44
CA TYR A 91 17.16 25.40 -0.60
C TYR A 91 18.58 24.87 -0.35
N GLU A 92 18.78 24.08 0.71
CA GLU A 92 20.08 23.47 1.00
C GLU A 92 20.53 22.46 -0.07
N VAL A 93 19.61 21.68 -0.63
CA VAL A 93 19.92 20.78 -1.76
C VAL A 93 20.40 21.56 -2.97
N ASP A 94 19.75 22.71 -3.29
CA ASP A 94 20.21 23.57 -4.39
C ASP A 94 21.60 24.19 -4.11
N ASN A 95 21.88 24.59 -2.87
CA ASN A 95 23.16 25.23 -2.51
C ASN A 95 24.33 24.25 -2.49
N ARG A 96 24.10 23.01 -2.05
CA ARG A 96 25.18 22.01 -1.95
C ARG A 96 25.45 21.32 -3.27
N ASP A 97 24.48 21.28 -4.19
CA ASP A 97 24.55 20.64 -5.50
C ASP A 97 25.06 19.18 -5.45
N GLU A 98 24.62 18.44 -4.41
CA GLU A 98 25.01 17.06 -4.14
C GLU A 98 23.76 16.19 -3.93
N PHE A 99 23.86 14.89 -4.28
CA PHE A 99 22.83 13.90 -4.01
C PHE A 99 22.96 13.31 -2.59
N GLY A 100 21.90 12.64 -2.11
CA GLY A 100 21.95 11.90 -0.84
C GLY A 100 22.10 12.76 0.41
N GLN A 101 21.63 14.00 0.41
CA GLN A 101 21.85 14.93 1.52
C GLN A 101 20.87 14.70 2.67
N PHE A 102 19.58 14.48 2.36
CA PHE A 102 18.54 14.41 3.38
C PHE A 102 17.59 13.24 3.17
N ILE A 103 17.13 12.70 4.30
CA ILE A 103 15.99 11.79 4.38
C ILE A 103 14.95 12.45 5.29
N LEU A 104 13.71 12.61 4.79
CA LEU A 104 12.60 13.08 5.59
C LEU A 104 11.65 11.89 5.82
N THR A 105 11.06 11.78 7.02
CA THR A 105 10.00 10.79 7.27
C THR A 105 8.77 11.50 7.79
N GLY A 106 7.60 11.08 7.29
CA GLY A 106 6.32 11.64 7.69
C GLY A 106 5.18 10.61 7.62
N SER A 107 4.28 10.67 8.58
CA SER A 107 3.11 9.79 8.68
C SER A 107 1.82 10.44 8.20
N ALA A 108 1.89 11.67 7.73
CA ALA A 108 0.78 12.43 7.16
C ALA A 108 1.30 13.46 6.16
N VAL A 109 0.45 13.81 5.19
CA VAL A 109 0.68 14.93 4.28
C VAL A 109 0.13 16.19 4.95
N PRO A 110 0.95 17.23 5.22
CA PRO A 110 0.48 18.45 5.86
C PRO A 110 -0.58 19.18 5.02
N ASN A 111 -1.54 19.83 5.69
CA ASN A 111 -2.50 20.73 5.01
C ASN A 111 -1.79 21.92 4.39
N GLY A 112 -2.27 22.38 3.22
CA GLY A 112 -1.65 23.49 2.49
C GLY A 112 -0.31 23.19 1.87
N PHE A 113 0.12 21.92 1.89
CA PHE A 113 1.37 21.48 1.27
C PHE A 113 1.41 21.78 -0.23
N ASP A 114 0.26 21.68 -0.91
CA ASP A 114 0.15 21.93 -2.35
C ASP A 114 0.02 23.44 -2.70
N ASP A 115 -0.50 24.27 -1.80
CA ASP A 115 -0.84 25.68 -2.11
C ASP A 115 0.25 26.69 -1.76
N SER A 116 1.03 26.46 -0.70
CA SER A 116 1.99 27.43 -0.16
C SER A 116 3.45 27.00 -0.24
N MET A 117 3.71 25.74 -0.56
CA MET A 117 5.05 25.18 -0.59
C MET A 117 5.48 24.89 -2.04
N HIS A 118 6.73 25.17 -2.36
CA HIS A 118 7.31 24.71 -3.62
C HIS A 118 7.24 23.20 -3.71
N THR A 119 6.90 22.67 -4.89
CA THR A 119 6.68 21.24 -5.13
C THR A 119 7.86 20.33 -4.80
N GLY A 120 9.05 20.89 -4.60
CA GLY A 120 10.29 20.11 -4.41
C GLY A 120 10.73 19.35 -5.68
N THR A 121 10.03 19.56 -6.81
CA THR A 121 10.30 18.89 -8.07
C THR A 121 11.77 18.98 -8.46
N GLY A 122 12.38 17.86 -8.80
CA GLY A 122 13.78 17.73 -9.17
C GLY A 122 14.75 17.57 -7.98
N ARG A 123 14.43 18.03 -6.76
CA ARG A 123 15.25 18.03 -5.55
C ARG A 123 14.89 16.94 -4.57
N ILE A 124 13.59 16.77 -4.32
CA ILE A 124 13.05 15.84 -3.33
C ILE A 124 12.24 14.75 -4.05
N SER A 125 12.63 13.49 -3.85
CA SER A 125 11.88 12.33 -4.32
C SER A 125 10.97 11.81 -3.22
N LYS A 126 9.77 11.34 -3.57
CA LYS A 126 8.84 10.69 -2.63
C LYS A 126 8.95 9.18 -2.73
N LEU A 127 9.01 8.50 -1.60
CA LEU A 127 8.99 7.05 -1.47
C LEU A 127 7.83 6.65 -0.55
N LEU A 128 6.77 6.06 -1.13
CA LEU A 128 5.69 5.49 -0.34
C LEU A 128 6.12 4.16 0.26
N MET A 129 6.13 4.06 1.58
CA MET A 129 6.46 2.85 2.32
C MET A 129 5.20 2.28 2.94
N ARG A 130 4.80 1.09 2.50
CA ARG A 130 3.65 0.34 3.03
C ARG A 130 4.06 -0.51 4.24
N THR A 131 3.11 -1.20 4.84
CA THR A 131 3.39 -2.29 5.80
C THR A 131 4.22 -3.39 5.14
N MET A 132 4.71 -4.37 5.90
CA MET A 132 5.54 -5.44 5.33
C MET A 132 4.72 -6.39 4.46
N SER A 133 5.27 -6.74 3.30
CA SER A 133 4.78 -7.86 2.50
C SER A 133 5.07 -9.20 3.20
N LEU A 134 4.44 -10.29 2.72
CA LEU A 134 4.73 -11.63 3.23
C LEU A 134 6.19 -12.04 2.99
N PHE A 135 6.81 -11.57 1.92
CA PHE A 135 8.24 -11.82 1.69
C PHE A 135 9.13 -11.07 2.70
N GLU A 136 8.87 -9.79 2.96
CA GLU A 136 9.62 -9.00 3.94
C GLU A 136 9.47 -9.52 5.38
N SER A 137 8.29 -10.05 5.72
CA SER A 137 8.00 -10.67 7.03
C SER A 137 8.50 -12.11 7.16
N LYS A 138 9.10 -12.67 6.10
CA LYS A 138 9.55 -14.08 6.00
C LYS A 138 8.41 -15.11 6.09
N ASP A 139 7.20 -14.70 5.75
CA ASP A 139 6.02 -15.57 5.63
C ASP A 139 5.83 -16.10 4.20
N SER A 140 6.60 -15.60 3.23
CA SER A 140 6.75 -16.16 1.89
C SER A 140 8.13 -16.80 1.74
N SER A 141 8.20 -17.97 1.06
CA SER A 141 9.46 -18.64 0.72
C SER A 141 10.28 -17.83 -0.29
N GLY A 142 9.62 -17.02 -1.12
CA GLY A 142 10.26 -16.22 -2.15
C GLY A 142 10.86 -17.02 -3.29
N GLU A 143 10.40 -18.27 -3.52
CA GLU A 143 10.92 -19.13 -4.59
C GLU A 143 10.46 -18.64 -5.97
N VAL A 144 9.36 -17.90 -6.07
CA VAL A 144 8.85 -17.36 -7.33
C VAL A 144 9.05 -15.85 -7.37
N SER A 145 9.84 -15.37 -8.33
CA SER A 145 10.08 -13.94 -8.54
C SER A 145 9.14 -13.36 -9.61
N ILE A 146 8.47 -12.25 -9.30
CA ILE A 146 7.69 -11.51 -10.30
C ILE A 146 8.58 -11.03 -11.44
N LYS A 147 9.81 -10.60 -11.14
CA LYS A 147 10.79 -10.20 -12.16
C LYS A 147 11.06 -11.34 -13.15
N ASP A 148 11.14 -12.58 -12.66
CA ASP A 148 11.42 -13.75 -13.51
C ASP A 148 10.19 -14.18 -14.32
N LEU A 149 8.97 -13.95 -13.80
CA LEU A 149 7.73 -14.08 -14.59
C LEU A 149 7.71 -13.13 -15.80
N PHE A 150 8.18 -11.89 -15.65
CA PHE A 150 8.31 -10.96 -16.78
C PHE A 150 9.29 -11.43 -17.85
N LYS A 151 10.26 -12.27 -17.50
CA LYS A 151 11.21 -12.88 -18.45
C LYS A 151 10.71 -14.21 -19.05
N GLY A 152 9.59 -14.73 -18.55
CA GLY A 152 9.04 -16.02 -18.97
C GLY A 152 9.82 -17.22 -18.43
N GLU A 153 10.54 -17.07 -17.33
CA GLU A 153 11.32 -18.15 -16.72
C GLU A 153 10.41 -19.23 -16.12
N ASN A 154 10.92 -20.46 -16.06
CA ASN A 154 10.22 -21.56 -15.43
C ASN A 154 10.17 -21.35 -13.92
N ILE A 155 9.03 -21.68 -13.32
CA ILE A 155 8.80 -21.58 -11.88
C ILE A 155 8.55 -22.97 -11.28
N SER A 156 8.99 -23.13 -10.04
CA SER A 156 8.63 -24.27 -9.19
C SER A 156 8.75 -23.81 -7.74
N ALA A 157 7.73 -24.09 -6.94
CA ALA A 157 7.75 -23.88 -5.50
C ALA A 157 6.76 -24.82 -4.85
N ILE A 158 7.11 -25.39 -3.70
CA ILE A 158 6.19 -26.18 -2.87
C ILE A 158 5.57 -25.23 -1.84
N ASN A 159 4.29 -25.40 -1.57
CA ASN A 159 3.58 -24.60 -0.60
C ASN A 159 2.73 -25.46 0.34
N GLU A 160 3.00 -25.34 1.64
CA GLU A 160 2.27 -26.04 2.70
C GLU A 160 1.39 -25.10 3.53
N THR A 161 1.25 -23.83 3.09
CA THR A 161 0.48 -22.83 3.83
C THR A 161 -1.00 -23.15 3.81
N SER A 162 -1.60 -23.21 5.00
CA SER A 162 -3.02 -23.49 5.18
C SER A 162 -3.88 -22.21 5.08
N LEU A 163 -5.20 -22.37 4.90
CA LEU A 163 -6.13 -21.22 4.91
C LEU A 163 -6.19 -20.53 6.27
N GLU A 164 -6.03 -21.27 7.36
CA GLU A 164 -5.95 -20.73 8.73
C GLU A 164 -4.78 -19.76 8.86
N LYS A 165 -3.64 -20.13 8.29
CA LYS A 165 -2.45 -19.27 8.28
C LYS A 165 -2.66 -18.02 7.44
N ILE A 166 -3.33 -18.12 6.30
CA ILE A 166 -3.70 -16.97 5.46
C ILE A 166 -4.69 -16.06 6.21
N ALA A 167 -5.72 -16.61 6.86
CA ALA A 167 -6.65 -15.84 7.68
C ALA A 167 -5.93 -15.07 8.80
N PHE A 168 -4.96 -15.72 9.44
CA PHE A 168 -4.08 -15.07 10.42
C PHE A 168 -3.27 -13.93 9.80
N PHE A 169 -2.65 -14.12 8.63
CA PHE A 169 -1.86 -13.07 7.95
C PHE A 169 -2.72 -11.85 7.58
N ILE A 170 -3.95 -12.07 7.13
CA ILE A 170 -4.92 -11.01 6.84
C ILE A 170 -5.21 -10.19 8.10
N CYS A 171 -5.50 -10.85 9.23
CA CYS A 171 -5.86 -10.18 10.48
C CYS A 171 -4.65 -9.55 11.20
N ARG A 172 -3.46 -10.17 11.13
CA ARG A 172 -2.23 -9.65 11.71
C ARG A 172 -1.73 -8.41 10.97
N GLY A 173 -1.88 -8.42 9.66
CA GLY A 173 -1.28 -7.42 8.78
C GLY A 173 0.25 -7.51 8.67
N GLY A 174 0.82 -6.52 7.99
CA GLY A 174 2.27 -6.39 7.79
C GLY A 174 2.94 -5.43 8.76
N TRP A 175 2.42 -5.21 9.95
CA TRP A 175 2.99 -4.31 10.96
C TRP A 175 4.31 -4.89 11.50
N PRO A 176 5.47 -4.17 11.40
CA PRO A 176 6.77 -4.74 11.81
C PRO A 176 6.81 -5.22 13.25
N LYS A 177 6.06 -4.56 14.16
CA LYS A 177 5.99 -4.97 15.57
C LYS A 177 5.19 -6.26 15.78
N ALA A 178 4.27 -6.60 14.88
CA ALA A 178 3.47 -7.82 14.93
C ALA A 178 4.27 -9.06 14.49
N ILE A 179 5.31 -8.88 13.67
CA ILE A 179 6.06 -9.99 13.08
C ILE A 179 6.84 -10.75 14.17
N GLY A 180 6.70 -12.07 14.18
CA GLY A 180 7.37 -12.95 15.14
C GLY A 180 6.82 -12.87 16.57
N LEU A 181 5.62 -12.31 16.75
CA LEU A 181 4.85 -12.45 17.98
C LEU A 181 3.93 -13.68 17.91
N ASP A 182 3.52 -14.17 19.08
CA ASP A 182 2.44 -15.13 19.21
C ASP A 182 1.13 -14.54 18.63
N GLU A 183 0.19 -15.40 18.27
CA GLU A 183 -1.02 -15.02 17.53
C GLU A 183 -1.78 -13.85 18.20
N LYS A 184 -2.15 -14.00 19.46
CA LYS A 184 -2.97 -12.99 20.18
C LYS A 184 -2.28 -11.62 20.30
N PRO A 185 -1.01 -11.49 20.74
CA PRO A 185 -0.31 -10.21 20.78
C PRO A 185 -0.08 -9.61 19.38
N ALA A 186 0.07 -10.44 18.34
CA ALA A 186 0.24 -9.98 16.99
C ALA A 186 -1.03 -9.28 16.45
N LEU A 187 -2.21 -9.85 16.75
CA LEU A 187 -3.50 -9.27 16.35
C LEU A 187 -3.79 -7.94 17.03
N PHE A 188 -3.35 -7.72 18.26
CA PHE A 188 -3.53 -6.45 18.98
C PHE A 188 -2.88 -5.27 18.24
N GLN A 189 -1.80 -5.48 17.47
CA GLN A 189 -1.14 -4.38 16.75
C GLN A 189 -2.09 -3.71 15.72
N ALA A 190 -2.90 -4.49 15.03
CA ALA A 190 -3.88 -3.96 14.07
C ALA A 190 -5.08 -3.31 14.75
N ILE A 191 -5.54 -3.90 15.87
CA ILE A 191 -6.67 -3.36 16.66
C ILE A 191 -6.28 -2.02 17.28
N ASP A 192 -5.11 -1.93 17.91
CA ASP A 192 -4.59 -0.70 18.50
C ASP A 192 -4.36 0.39 17.45
N TYR A 193 -3.92 0.00 16.24
CA TYR A 193 -3.77 0.94 15.12
C TYR A 193 -5.12 1.50 14.67
N PHE A 194 -6.14 0.64 14.51
CA PHE A 194 -7.49 1.07 14.19
C PHE A 194 -8.04 2.03 15.24
N ASP A 195 -7.87 1.74 16.53
CA ASP A 195 -8.30 2.61 17.62
C ASP A 195 -7.57 3.95 17.61
N ALA A 196 -6.28 3.98 17.27
CA ALA A 196 -5.52 5.21 17.10
C ALA A 196 -6.02 6.06 15.93
N ILE A 197 -6.34 5.47 14.78
CA ILE A 197 -6.95 6.15 13.63
C ILE A 197 -8.22 6.86 14.08
N VAL A 198 -9.15 6.12 14.70
CA VAL A 198 -10.47 6.61 15.11
C VAL A 198 -10.38 7.68 16.19
N SER A 199 -9.53 7.44 17.20
CA SER A 199 -9.49 8.32 18.38
C SER A 199 -8.72 9.61 18.14
N THR A 200 -7.73 9.63 17.26
CA THR A 200 -6.74 10.69 17.22
C THR A 200 -6.27 11.06 15.83
N ASP A 201 -5.81 10.12 15.03
CA ASP A 201 -5.00 10.43 13.84
C ASP A 201 -5.79 11.10 12.73
N ILE A 202 -7.02 10.68 12.49
CA ILE A 202 -7.89 11.28 11.45
C ILE A 202 -8.19 12.76 11.69
N SER A 203 -8.18 13.22 12.96
CA SER A 203 -8.43 14.63 13.29
C SER A 203 -7.16 15.47 13.34
N ARG A 204 -5.99 14.84 13.47
CA ARG A 204 -4.71 15.55 13.55
C ARG A 204 -4.16 15.97 12.19
N VAL A 205 -4.56 15.28 11.13
CA VAL A 205 -3.99 15.50 9.78
C VAL A 205 -4.25 16.91 9.25
N ASP A 206 -5.41 17.50 9.60
CA ASP A 206 -5.87 18.81 9.12
C ASP A 206 -6.45 19.69 10.23
N PHE A 207 -6.31 19.27 11.50
CA PHE A 207 -6.84 19.90 12.69
C PHE A 207 -8.38 20.04 12.71
N ILE A 208 -9.09 19.33 11.81
CA ILE A 208 -10.54 19.26 11.81
C ILE A 208 -10.97 18.15 12.76
N LYS A 209 -11.73 18.53 13.80
CA LYS A 209 -12.27 17.56 14.76
C LYS A 209 -13.32 16.68 14.06
N ARG A 210 -13.06 15.39 13.99
CA ARG A 210 -13.98 14.39 13.43
C ARG A 210 -14.62 13.56 14.54
N ASP A 211 -15.89 13.23 14.35
CA ASP A 211 -16.61 12.37 15.28
C ASP A 211 -16.12 10.93 15.20
N LYS A 212 -15.82 10.33 16.36
CA LYS A 212 -15.27 8.98 16.47
C LYS A 212 -16.25 7.91 15.99
N GLU A 213 -17.52 8.03 16.36
CA GLU A 213 -18.52 7.05 15.97
C GLU A 213 -18.83 7.10 14.48
N ARG A 214 -18.86 8.30 13.89
CA ARG A 214 -18.94 8.46 12.43
C ARG A 214 -17.72 7.88 11.72
N THR A 215 -16.53 8.08 12.27
CA THR A 215 -15.30 7.49 11.73
C THR A 215 -15.36 5.96 11.75
N LYS A 216 -15.78 5.36 12.88
CA LYS A 216 -15.94 3.89 12.98
C LYS A 216 -16.94 3.36 11.97
N LYS A 217 -18.09 4.01 11.84
CA LYS A 217 -19.15 3.63 10.89
C LYS A 217 -18.67 3.71 9.45
N LEU A 218 -17.95 4.78 9.09
CA LEU A 218 -17.39 4.93 7.76
C LEU A 218 -16.36 3.84 7.47
N LEU A 219 -15.41 3.59 8.37
CA LEU A 219 -14.41 2.53 8.19
C LEU A 219 -15.05 1.16 8.11
N LYS A 220 -16.09 0.88 8.89
CA LYS A 220 -16.84 -0.38 8.83
C LYS A 220 -17.59 -0.55 7.51
N SER A 221 -18.25 0.51 7.02
CA SER A 221 -18.88 0.50 5.70
C SER A 221 -17.85 0.31 4.61
N TYR A 222 -16.75 1.06 4.66
CA TYR A 222 -15.65 0.93 3.71
C TYR A 222 -15.07 -0.49 3.66
N ALA A 223 -14.91 -1.13 4.83
CA ALA A 223 -14.41 -2.50 4.95
C ALA A 223 -15.35 -3.55 4.32
N ARG A 224 -16.68 -3.33 4.35
CA ARG A 224 -17.64 -4.19 3.64
C ARG A 224 -17.57 -4.07 2.11
N HIS A 225 -16.95 -3.01 1.62
CA HIS A 225 -16.80 -2.75 0.19
C HIS A 225 -15.37 -2.95 -0.34
N VAL A 226 -14.48 -3.53 0.47
CA VAL A 226 -13.11 -3.90 0.02
C VAL A 226 -13.17 -4.86 -1.15
N GLY A 227 -12.27 -4.71 -2.12
CA GLY A 227 -12.22 -5.51 -3.35
C GLY A 227 -13.36 -5.22 -4.32
N THR A 228 -14.16 -4.17 -4.09
CA THR A 228 -15.27 -3.79 -4.97
C THR A 228 -15.10 -2.39 -5.55
N GLN A 229 -15.76 -2.13 -6.69
CA GLN A 229 -15.84 -0.81 -7.32
C GLN A 229 -17.09 -0.05 -6.85
N SER A 230 -17.44 -0.18 -5.57
CA SER A 230 -18.57 0.51 -4.99
C SER A 230 -18.40 2.02 -5.07
N SER A 231 -19.48 2.74 -5.44
CA SER A 231 -19.48 4.18 -5.44
C SER A 231 -19.39 4.73 -4.01
N LEU A 232 -18.86 5.94 -3.87
CA LEU A 232 -18.82 6.59 -2.55
C LEU A 232 -20.24 6.83 -2.00
N GLU A 233 -21.22 7.02 -2.88
CA GLU A 233 -22.62 7.11 -2.48
C GLU A 233 -23.14 5.79 -1.90
N THR A 234 -22.77 4.64 -2.49
CA THR A 234 -23.12 3.31 -1.95
C THR A 234 -22.54 3.13 -0.54
N ILE A 235 -21.28 3.50 -0.33
CA ILE A 235 -20.62 3.45 0.99
C ILE A 235 -21.33 4.39 1.97
N ARG A 236 -21.73 5.59 1.54
CA ARG A 236 -22.47 6.53 2.36
C ARG A 236 -23.84 5.97 2.78
N GLN A 237 -24.59 5.39 1.87
CA GLN A 237 -25.89 4.78 2.14
C GLN A 237 -25.78 3.59 3.10
N ASP A 238 -24.77 2.73 2.92
CA ASP A 238 -24.51 1.63 3.84
C ASP A 238 -24.14 2.11 5.25
N MET A 239 -23.34 3.20 5.36
CA MET A 239 -23.02 3.83 6.64
C MET A 239 -24.25 4.36 7.37
N LEU A 240 -25.24 4.88 6.63
CA LEU A 240 -26.46 5.50 7.16
C LEU A 240 -27.62 4.51 7.34
N ALA A 241 -27.48 3.27 6.88
CA ALA A 241 -28.55 2.28 6.98
C ALA A 241 -29.08 2.16 8.41
N ASN A 242 -30.40 2.32 8.56
CA ASN A 242 -31.12 2.25 9.83
C ASN A 242 -30.86 3.41 10.83
N GLN A 243 -30.45 4.57 10.36
CA GLN A 243 -30.20 5.74 11.23
C GLN A 243 -30.86 7.01 10.69
N SER A 244 -31.29 7.88 11.62
CA SER A 244 -31.80 9.23 11.33
C SER A 244 -30.71 10.29 11.20
N ASP A 245 -29.42 9.87 11.15
CA ASP A 245 -28.29 10.79 11.05
C ASP A 245 -28.14 11.33 9.62
N THR A 246 -27.73 12.58 9.50
CA THR A 246 -27.42 13.19 8.21
C THR A 246 -25.90 13.24 8.03
N PHE A 247 -25.42 12.60 6.98
CA PHE A 247 -24.00 12.63 6.61
C PHE A 247 -23.93 13.03 5.13
N ASP A 248 -23.69 14.31 4.90
CA ASP A 248 -23.66 14.85 3.54
C ASP A 248 -22.42 14.39 2.76
N GLN A 249 -22.48 14.55 1.44
CA GLN A 249 -21.41 14.10 0.55
C GLN A 249 -20.10 14.86 0.79
N GLY A 250 -20.15 16.16 1.10
CA GLY A 250 -18.96 16.97 1.39
C GLY A 250 -18.24 16.48 2.65
N THR A 251 -19.01 16.14 3.69
CA THR A 251 -18.48 15.55 4.92
C THR A 251 -17.83 14.18 4.61
N LEU A 252 -18.45 13.32 3.80
CA LEU A 252 -17.86 12.05 3.38
C LEU A 252 -16.49 12.26 2.71
N TYR A 253 -16.42 13.18 1.74
CA TYR A 253 -15.16 13.49 1.06
C TYR A 253 -14.09 13.99 2.02
N SER A 254 -14.43 14.84 2.99
CA SER A 254 -13.50 15.32 4.01
C SER A 254 -12.91 14.17 4.86
N TYR A 255 -13.76 13.21 5.25
CA TYR A 255 -13.27 12.04 6.01
C TYR A 255 -12.38 11.13 5.15
N LEU A 256 -12.76 10.84 3.91
CA LEU A 256 -12.00 10.01 3.00
C LEU A 256 -10.66 10.66 2.63
N ASP A 257 -10.64 11.98 2.40
CA ASP A 257 -9.41 12.72 2.13
C ASP A 257 -8.45 12.63 3.33
N ALA A 258 -8.94 12.80 4.55
CA ALA A 258 -8.14 12.62 5.75
C ALA A 258 -7.58 11.19 5.87
N LEU A 259 -8.39 10.16 5.59
CA LEU A 259 -7.94 8.75 5.61
C LEU A 259 -6.87 8.48 4.54
N ARG A 260 -6.95 9.10 3.36
CA ARG A 260 -5.90 9.03 2.33
C ARG A 260 -4.63 9.73 2.78
N LYS A 261 -4.75 10.94 3.35
CA LYS A 261 -3.60 11.72 3.84
C LYS A 261 -2.82 11.05 4.97
N ILE A 262 -3.45 10.18 5.76
CA ILE A 262 -2.78 9.35 6.76
C ILE A 262 -2.49 7.93 6.28
N PHE A 263 -2.64 7.67 4.98
CA PHE A 263 -2.33 6.38 4.33
C PHE A 263 -3.10 5.18 4.90
N VAL A 264 -4.35 5.36 5.32
CA VAL A 264 -5.23 4.29 5.81
C VAL A 264 -5.91 3.58 4.64
N ILE A 265 -6.35 4.33 3.63
CA ILE A 265 -6.96 3.79 2.41
C ILE A 265 -6.07 4.08 1.20
N GLU A 266 -5.99 3.09 0.31
CA GLU A 266 -5.22 3.15 -0.92
C GLU A 266 -5.98 2.42 -2.03
N ASP A 267 -6.89 3.15 -2.68
CA ASP A 267 -7.72 2.60 -3.76
C ASP A 267 -6.89 2.25 -4.99
N SER A 268 -7.36 1.30 -5.80
CA SER A 268 -6.71 0.92 -7.05
C SER A 268 -7.39 1.61 -8.23
N VAL A 269 -6.62 2.32 -9.03
CA VAL A 269 -7.10 2.99 -10.23
C VAL A 269 -7.28 2.00 -11.39
N ALA A 270 -8.17 2.33 -12.32
CA ALA A 270 -8.46 1.48 -13.46
C ALA A 270 -7.30 1.51 -14.48
N TRP A 271 -6.94 0.33 -14.98
CA TRP A 271 -6.05 0.18 -16.13
C TRP A 271 -6.79 0.49 -17.43
N ASN A 272 -6.17 1.26 -18.31
CA ASN A 272 -6.76 1.69 -19.58
C ASN A 272 -5.90 1.23 -20.78
N PRO A 273 -5.95 -0.07 -21.13
CA PRO A 273 -5.22 -0.59 -22.28
C PRO A 273 -5.85 -0.21 -23.62
N ASN A 274 -5.07 -0.35 -24.70
CA ASN A 274 -5.61 -0.35 -26.05
C ASN A 274 -6.40 -1.66 -26.30
N LEU A 275 -7.70 -1.55 -26.53
CA LEU A 275 -8.57 -2.69 -26.83
C LEU A 275 -8.86 -2.79 -28.32
N ARG A 276 -9.03 -4.02 -28.83
CA ARG A 276 -9.46 -4.29 -30.22
C ARG A 276 -10.89 -3.83 -30.48
N SER A 277 -11.71 -3.79 -29.45
CA SER A 277 -13.11 -3.34 -29.50
C SER A 277 -13.25 -1.95 -28.89
N LYS A 278 -14.35 -1.25 -29.25
CA LYS A 278 -14.73 0.02 -28.62
C LYS A 278 -15.40 -0.15 -27.25
N THR A 279 -15.14 -1.26 -26.55
CA THR A 279 -15.70 -1.50 -25.20
C THR A 279 -15.16 -0.44 -24.25
N SER A 280 -16.07 0.28 -23.59
CA SER A 280 -15.68 1.30 -22.61
C SER A 280 -15.20 0.64 -21.32
N ILE A 281 -14.07 1.12 -20.81
CA ILE A 281 -13.51 0.72 -19.53
C ILE A 281 -14.23 1.51 -18.44
N ARG A 282 -14.52 0.87 -17.31
CA ARG A 282 -15.02 1.53 -16.10
C ARG A 282 -13.85 2.15 -15.36
N THR A 283 -13.99 3.41 -14.97
CA THR A 283 -12.93 4.20 -14.30
C THR A 283 -13.09 4.30 -12.80
N THR A 284 -14.15 3.71 -12.24
CA THR A 284 -14.36 3.68 -10.78
C THR A 284 -13.25 2.87 -10.12
N GLU A 285 -12.62 3.43 -9.11
CA GLU A 285 -11.56 2.78 -8.35
C GLU A 285 -12.07 1.57 -7.56
N THR A 286 -11.26 0.53 -7.45
CA THR A 286 -11.51 -0.57 -6.50
C THR A 286 -11.04 -0.15 -5.11
N ARG A 287 -11.88 -0.39 -4.10
CA ARG A 287 -11.67 0.05 -2.72
C ARG A 287 -10.72 -0.86 -1.97
N TYR A 288 -9.65 -0.31 -1.41
CA TYR A 288 -8.71 -1.05 -0.58
C TYR A 288 -8.23 -0.24 0.62
N PHE A 289 -7.96 -0.93 1.71
CA PHE A 289 -7.10 -0.40 2.77
C PHE A 289 -5.64 -0.59 2.38
N SER A 290 -4.77 0.22 2.93
CA SER A 290 -3.32 0.06 2.78
C SER A 290 -2.80 -1.25 3.41
N ASP A 291 -3.56 -1.81 4.36
CA ASP A 291 -3.33 -3.12 4.96
C ASP A 291 -4.67 -3.78 5.31
N PRO A 292 -4.91 -5.06 4.95
CA PRO A 292 -6.19 -5.73 5.17
C PRO A 292 -6.57 -5.86 6.65
N SER A 293 -5.60 -5.83 7.56
CA SER A 293 -5.85 -5.92 9.00
C SER A 293 -6.63 -4.72 9.56
N ILE A 294 -6.58 -3.58 8.87
CA ILE A 294 -7.41 -2.41 9.23
C ILE A 294 -8.88 -2.73 8.96
N ALA A 295 -9.17 -3.42 7.87
CA ALA A 295 -10.54 -3.84 7.53
C ALA A 295 -11.05 -4.88 8.54
N THR A 296 -10.28 -5.90 8.89
CA THR A 296 -10.69 -6.90 9.88
C THR A 296 -10.91 -6.28 11.25
N ALA A 297 -10.04 -5.39 11.71
CA ALA A 297 -10.20 -4.66 12.96
C ALA A 297 -11.48 -3.80 12.95
N SER A 298 -11.75 -3.13 11.82
CA SER A 298 -12.96 -2.30 11.63
C SER A 298 -14.26 -3.12 11.65
N LEU A 299 -14.24 -4.34 11.12
CA LEU A 299 -15.36 -5.27 11.13
C LEU A 299 -15.53 -6.00 12.47
N GLY A 300 -14.49 -5.97 13.32
CA GLY A 300 -14.43 -6.75 14.56
C GLY A 300 -14.27 -8.25 14.31
N MET A 301 -13.59 -8.62 13.20
CA MET A 301 -13.39 -10.01 12.78
C MET A 301 -11.98 -10.50 13.12
N GLY A 302 -11.89 -11.76 13.57
CA GLY A 302 -10.65 -12.49 13.75
C GLY A 302 -10.46 -13.59 12.69
N PRO A 303 -9.35 -14.36 12.77
CA PRO A 303 -9.06 -15.42 11.80
C PRO A 303 -10.18 -16.46 11.66
N ASN A 304 -10.81 -16.86 12.77
CA ASN A 304 -11.90 -17.84 12.75
C ASN A 304 -13.17 -17.31 12.07
N ASP A 305 -13.45 -16.00 12.21
CA ASP A 305 -14.61 -15.39 11.52
C ASP A 305 -14.39 -15.42 10.00
N LEU A 306 -13.17 -15.20 9.53
CA LEU A 306 -12.82 -15.28 8.11
C LEU A 306 -12.95 -16.70 7.57
N LEU A 307 -12.58 -17.72 8.34
CA LEU A 307 -12.74 -19.13 7.94
C LEU A 307 -14.21 -19.55 7.86
N ASN A 308 -15.07 -18.93 8.65
CA ASN A 308 -16.52 -19.16 8.61
C ASN A 308 -17.23 -18.36 7.51
N ASP A 309 -16.59 -17.31 6.96
CA ASP A 309 -17.09 -16.49 5.85
C ASP A 309 -16.02 -16.35 4.76
N LEU A 310 -15.90 -17.40 3.94
CA LEU A 310 -14.92 -17.44 2.84
C LEU A 310 -15.17 -16.36 1.77
N ASN A 311 -16.38 -15.83 1.66
CA ASN A 311 -16.66 -14.74 0.74
C ASN A 311 -15.96 -13.45 1.20
N THR A 312 -16.16 -13.05 2.44
CA THR A 312 -15.44 -11.91 3.05
C THR A 312 -13.93 -12.15 3.08
N MET A 313 -13.50 -13.39 3.40
CA MET A 313 -12.08 -13.75 3.35
C MET A 313 -11.49 -13.54 1.96
N GLY A 314 -12.23 -13.85 0.89
CA GLY A 314 -11.79 -13.68 -0.49
C GLY A 314 -11.44 -12.22 -0.81
N PHE A 315 -12.31 -11.27 -0.47
CA PHE A 315 -12.06 -9.84 -0.67
C PHE A 315 -10.89 -9.32 0.16
N LEU A 316 -10.75 -9.78 1.40
CA LEU A 316 -9.65 -9.36 2.27
C LEU A 316 -8.33 -10.01 1.86
N PHE A 317 -8.36 -11.22 1.32
CA PHE A 317 -7.21 -11.85 0.68
C PHE A 317 -6.77 -11.10 -0.57
N GLU A 318 -7.71 -10.63 -1.38
CA GLU A 318 -7.41 -9.77 -2.52
C GLU A 318 -6.69 -8.48 -2.06
N ASN A 319 -7.18 -7.83 -0.99
CA ASN A 319 -6.48 -6.67 -0.41
C ASN A 319 -5.06 -6.99 0.07
N LEU A 320 -4.84 -8.16 0.68
CA LEU A 320 -3.50 -8.65 1.07
C LEU A 320 -2.60 -8.79 -0.17
N CYS A 321 -3.10 -9.45 -1.21
CA CYS A 321 -2.36 -9.66 -2.45
C CYS A 321 -2.01 -8.35 -3.15
N VAL A 322 -2.98 -7.42 -3.27
CA VAL A 322 -2.77 -6.11 -3.90
C VAL A 322 -1.74 -5.30 -3.12
N ARG A 323 -1.74 -5.32 -1.77
CA ARG A 323 -0.69 -4.70 -0.96
C ARG A 323 0.69 -5.25 -1.33
N ASP A 324 0.85 -6.57 -1.35
CA ASP A 324 2.14 -7.20 -1.64
C ASP A 324 2.58 -6.97 -3.09
N LEU A 325 1.67 -7.10 -4.04
CA LEU A 325 1.93 -6.81 -5.44
C LEU A 325 2.41 -5.36 -5.65
N ARG A 326 1.84 -4.38 -4.95
CA ARG A 326 2.29 -2.98 -5.00
C ARG A 326 3.72 -2.83 -4.52
N ILE A 327 4.09 -3.47 -3.40
CA ILE A 327 5.44 -3.44 -2.85
C ILE A 327 6.45 -4.07 -3.83
N TYR A 328 6.08 -5.21 -4.42
CA TYR A 328 6.93 -5.90 -5.40
C TYR A 328 7.04 -5.13 -6.72
N THR A 329 5.96 -4.50 -7.13
CA THR A 329 5.90 -3.71 -8.37
C THR A 329 6.67 -2.40 -8.26
N ASP A 330 6.68 -1.74 -7.09
CA ASP A 330 7.53 -0.57 -6.84
C ASP A 330 9.02 -0.89 -7.06
N TYR A 331 9.47 -2.11 -6.66
CA TYR A 331 10.83 -2.60 -6.91
C TYR A 331 11.14 -2.79 -8.40
N LEU A 332 10.13 -3.03 -9.22
CA LEU A 332 10.25 -3.26 -10.67
C LEU A 332 9.95 -2.00 -11.50
N ASP A 333 9.83 -0.85 -10.85
CA ASP A 333 9.49 0.43 -11.48
C ASP A 333 8.18 0.39 -12.27
N GLY A 334 7.13 -0.10 -11.64
CA GLY A 334 5.80 -0.25 -12.21
C GLY A 334 4.68 0.25 -11.30
N THR A 335 3.45 -0.02 -11.71
CA THR A 335 2.22 0.32 -10.97
C THR A 335 1.23 -0.82 -11.05
N VAL A 336 0.48 -1.04 -9.98
CA VAL A 336 -0.62 -2.02 -9.93
C VAL A 336 -1.94 -1.30 -10.18
N TYR A 337 -2.71 -1.81 -11.12
CA TYR A 337 -4.04 -1.35 -11.52
C TYR A 337 -5.05 -2.47 -11.34
N HIS A 338 -6.35 -2.15 -11.44
CA HIS A 338 -7.40 -3.13 -11.72
C HIS A 338 -7.96 -2.91 -13.13
N TYR A 339 -8.69 -3.89 -13.67
CA TYR A 339 -9.41 -3.73 -14.93
C TYR A 339 -10.86 -4.14 -14.79
N ARG A 340 -11.77 -3.34 -15.35
CA ARG A 340 -13.16 -3.70 -15.54
C ARG A 340 -13.74 -2.99 -16.74
N ASP A 341 -14.46 -3.72 -17.58
CA ASP A 341 -15.18 -3.13 -18.72
C ASP A 341 -16.70 -3.13 -18.54
N LYS A 342 -17.41 -2.51 -19.46
CA LYS A 342 -18.89 -2.48 -19.43
C LYS A 342 -19.54 -3.83 -19.72
N SER A 343 -18.82 -4.80 -20.29
CA SER A 343 -19.32 -6.16 -20.47
C SER A 343 -19.31 -6.98 -19.20
N GLY A 344 -18.67 -6.48 -18.13
CA GLY A 344 -18.51 -7.15 -16.84
C GLY A 344 -17.25 -8.00 -16.76
N LEU A 345 -16.37 -7.98 -17.78
CA LEU A 345 -15.07 -8.61 -17.67
C LEU A 345 -14.19 -7.82 -16.72
N GLU A 346 -13.58 -8.50 -15.77
CA GLU A 346 -12.74 -7.94 -14.71
C GLU A 346 -11.36 -8.59 -14.73
N CYS A 347 -10.38 -7.93 -14.11
CA CYS A 347 -9.10 -8.49 -13.71
C CYS A 347 -8.69 -7.82 -12.41
N ASP A 348 -8.45 -8.63 -11.38
CA ASP A 348 -8.26 -8.15 -10.01
C ASP A 348 -7.01 -7.26 -9.89
N ALA A 349 -5.92 -7.65 -10.55
CA ALA A 349 -4.71 -6.82 -10.61
C ALA A 349 -4.01 -6.88 -11.97
N VAL A 350 -3.48 -5.73 -12.39
CA VAL A 350 -2.61 -5.61 -13.56
C VAL A 350 -1.32 -4.92 -13.12
N ILE A 351 -0.20 -5.60 -13.20
CA ILE A 351 1.12 -4.98 -13.03
C ILE A 351 1.53 -4.40 -14.38
N HIS A 352 1.79 -3.09 -14.42
CA HIS A 352 2.27 -2.41 -15.63
C HIS A 352 3.57 -1.67 -15.33
N LEU A 353 4.65 -2.11 -15.97
CA LEU A 353 5.98 -1.53 -15.83
C LEU A 353 6.15 -0.33 -16.74
N ARG A 354 7.05 0.59 -16.38
CA ARG A 354 7.34 1.81 -17.19
C ARG A 354 7.90 1.52 -18.59
N ASN A 355 8.48 0.34 -18.80
CA ASN A 355 8.95 -0.11 -20.11
C ASN A 355 7.82 -0.64 -21.03
N GLY A 356 6.56 -0.59 -20.57
CA GLY A 356 5.38 -1.05 -21.29
C GLY A 356 5.05 -2.53 -21.15
N ALA A 357 5.89 -3.33 -20.47
CA ALA A 357 5.58 -4.71 -20.14
C ALA A 357 4.49 -4.77 -19.06
N TYR A 358 3.60 -5.75 -19.14
CA TYR A 358 2.53 -5.92 -18.14
C TYR A 358 2.20 -7.38 -17.91
N GLY A 359 1.67 -7.68 -16.71
CA GLY A 359 1.15 -8.97 -16.31
C GLY A 359 -0.29 -8.88 -15.84
N LEU A 360 -1.12 -9.88 -16.15
CA LEU A 360 -2.52 -9.97 -15.76
C LEU A 360 -2.67 -10.96 -14.62
N ILE A 361 -3.42 -10.61 -13.58
CA ILE A 361 -3.51 -11.37 -12.34
C ILE A 361 -4.95 -11.46 -11.87
N GLU A 362 -5.44 -12.68 -11.68
CA GLU A 362 -6.65 -13.01 -10.94
C GLU A 362 -6.29 -13.53 -9.55
N ILE A 363 -7.03 -13.15 -8.53
CA ILE A 363 -6.77 -13.48 -7.12
C ILE A 363 -7.89 -14.39 -6.62
N LYS A 364 -7.56 -15.58 -6.16
CA LYS A 364 -8.54 -16.60 -5.74
C LYS A 364 -8.08 -17.28 -4.44
N LEU A 365 -9.02 -17.68 -3.60
CA LEU A 365 -8.66 -18.44 -2.39
C LEU A 365 -8.03 -19.81 -2.70
N GLY A 366 -8.29 -20.35 -3.89
CA GLY A 366 -7.77 -21.63 -4.35
C GLY A 366 -8.89 -22.63 -4.67
N GLY A 367 -8.47 -23.85 -5.05
CA GLY A 367 -9.36 -24.90 -5.55
C GLY A 367 -9.53 -24.85 -7.07
N ASP A 368 -9.63 -26.03 -7.68
CA ASP A 368 -9.58 -26.20 -9.13
C ASP A 368 -10.61 -25.36 -9.88
N LYS A 369 -11.83 -25.26 -9.36
CA LYS A 369 -12.91 -24.48 -9.99
C LYS A 369 -12.57 -22.99 -10.07
N LEU A 370 -12.11 -22.38 -8.97
CA LEU A 370 -11.79 -20.95 -8.94
C LEU A 370 -10.53 -20.65 -9.76
N ILE A 371 -9.56 -21.56 -9.80
CA ILE A 371 -8.36 -21.46 -10.64
C ILE A 371 -8.76 -21.48 -12.11
N GLU A 372 -9.68 -22.39 -12.50
CA GLU A 372 -10.17 -22.51 -13.89
C GLU A 372 -10.95 -21.26 -14.32
N GLU A 373 -11.81 -20.73 -13.46
CA GLU A 373 -12.56 -19.48 -13.69
C GLU A 373 -11.59 -18.31 -13.87
N GLY A 374 -10.60 -18.15 -12.99
CA GLY A 374 -9.58 -17.10 -13.08
C GLY A 374 -8.74 -17.20 -14.36
N ALA A 375 -8.26 -18.41 -14.70
CA ALA A 375 -7.51 -18.63 -15.92
C ALA A 375 -8.32 -18.30 -17.19
N LYS A 376 -9.61 -18.61 -17.21
CA LYS A 376 -10.50 -18.24 -18.30
C LYS A 376 -10.63 -16.72 -18.43
N THR A 377 -10.90 -16.03 -17.32
CA THR A 377 -11.02 -14.56 -17.29
C THR A 377 -9.77 -13.88 -17.85
N LEU A 378 -8.58 -14.31 -17.43
CA LEU A 378 -7.30 -13.77 -17.91
C LEU A 378 -7.13 -13.95 -19.42
N LYS A 379 -7.47 -15.13 -19.97
CA LYS A 379 -7.40 -15.39 -21.41
C LYS A 379 -8.42 -14.55 -22.19
N ASP A 380 -9.62 -14.42 -21.67
CA ASP A 380 -10.67 -13.59 -22.29
C ASP A 380 -10.21 -12.13 -22.36
N LEU A 381 -9.60 -11.58 -21.30
CA LEU A 381 -9.03 -10.24 -21.32
C LEU A 381 -7.86 -10.13 -22.30
N ALA A 382 -6.90 -11.07 -22.23
CA ALA A 382 -5.75 -11.07 -23.15
C ALA A 382 -6.16 -11.09 -24.62
N SER A 383 -7.24 -11.79 -24.97
CA SER A 383 -7.80 -11.85 -26.31
C SER A 383 -8.37 -10.52 -26.81
N LYS A 384 -8.86 -9.66 -25.91
CA LYS A 384 -9.43 -8.33 -26.23
C LYS A 384 -8.38 -7.25 -26.45
N ILE A 385 -7.16 -7.42 -25.94
CA ILE A 385 -6.09 -6.43 -26.04
C ILE A 385 -5.61 -6.30 -27.48
N ASP A 386 -5.46 -5.05 -27.94
CA ASP A 386 -4.95 -4.75 -29.27
C ASP A 386 -3.42 -4.87 -29.32
N THR A 387 -2.97 -6.07 -29.63
CA THR A 387 -1.53 -6.38 -29.74
C THR A 387 -0.82 -5.78 -30.97
N LYS A 388 -1.52 -4.98 -31.79
CA LYS A 388 -0.87 -4.15 -32.83
C LYS A 388 -0.31 -2.85 -32.23
N ASN A 389 -0.94 -2.37 -31.15
CA ASN A 389 -0.63 -1.07 -30.52
C ASN A 389 -0.03 -1.19 -29.13
N MET A 390 0.04 -2.41 -28.55
CA MET A 390 0.74 -2.66 -27.29
C MET A 390 1.27 -4.12 -27.22
N PHE A 391 2.16 -4.38 -26.30
CA PHE A 391 2.72 -5.74 -26.11
C PHE A 391 1.62 -6.75 -25.75
N LYS A 392 1.91 -8.04 -25.94
CA LYS A 392 1.15 -9.10 -25.30
C LYS A 392 1.45 -9.08 -23.79
N PRO A 393 0.54 -9.59 -22.94
CA PRO A 393 0.89 -9.78 -21.53
C PRO A 393 2.15 -10.65 -21.42
N SER A 394 3.10 -10.21 -20.59
CA SER A 394 4.33 -10.97 -20.33
C SER A 394 4.00 -12.26 -19.58
N PHE A 395 3.00 -12.23 -18.72
CA PHE A 395 2.45 -13.39 -18.04
C PHE A 395 0.97 -13.19 -17.70
N MET A 396 0.29 -14.32 -17.47
CA MET A 396 -1.02 -14.41 -16.87
C MET A 396 -0.92 -15.29 -15.63
N MET A 397 -1.44 -14.86 -14.48
CA MET A 397 -1.28 -15.54 -13.21
C MET A 397 -2.57 -15.61 -12.42
N VAL A 398 -2.95 -16.79 -11.94
CA VAL A 398 -3.91 -16.95 -10.85
C VAL A 398 -3.12 -17.01 -9.54
N LEU A 399 -3.23 -15.96 -8.75
CA LEU A 399 -2.58 -15.83 -7.45
C LEU A 399 -3.50 -16.41 -6.38
N CYS A 400 -3.02 -17.45 -5.66
CA CYS A 400 -3.86 -18.24 -4.77
C CYS A 400 -3.48 -18.07 -3.30
N ALA A 401 -4.48 -18.17 -2.40
CA ALA A 401 -4.24 -18.36 -0.98
C ALA A 401 -3.73 -19.78 -0.71
N LYS A 402 -4.35 -20.77 -1.35
CA LYS A 402 -3.99 -22.18 -1.19
C LYS A 402 -3.84 -22.85 -2.56
N ALA A 403 -2.62 -23.28 -2.85
CA ALA A 403 -2.25 -24.21 -3.91
C ALA A 403 -1.05 -25.03 -3.39
N PRO A 404 -0.94 -26.34 -3.67
CA PRO A 404 0.13 -27.18 -3.11
C PRO A 404 1.50 -26.84 -3.68
N PHE A 405 1.55 -26.27 -4.87
CA PHE A 405 2.78 -25.86 -5.54
C PHE A 405 2.50 -24.77 -6.57
N ALA A 406 3.55 -24.03 -6.94
CA ALA A 406 3.54 -23.12 -8.07
C ALA A 406 3.82 -23.87 -9.36
N TYR A 407 3.03 -23.63 -10.42
CA TYR A 407 3.18 -24.28 -11.71
C TYR A 407 2.64 -23.43 -12.86
N LYS A 408 3.06 -23.76 -14.06
CA LYS A 408 2.53 -23.25 -15.32
C LYS A 408 1.56 -24.26 -15.92
N ARG A 409 0.34 -23.86 -16.19
CA ARG A 409 -0.68 -24.66 -16.86
C ARG A 409 -0.36 -24.84 -18.35
N ASN A 410 -1.02 -25.81 -18.98
CA ASN A 410 -0.89 -26.04 -20.44
C ASN A 410 -1.42 -24.90 -21.30
N ASP A 411 -2.24 -24.00 -20.73
CA ASP A 411 -2.78 -22.80 -21.40
C ASP A 411 -2.02 -21.51 -21.10
N ASP A 412 -0.74 -21.66 -20.71
CA ASP A 412 0.20 -20.58 -20.40
C ASP A 412 -0.16 -19.69 -19.19
N VAL A 413 -1.13 -20.07 -18.38
CA VAL A 413 -1.47 -19.38 -17.14
C VAL A 413 -0.66 -19.98 -15.98
N TYR A 414 -0.02 -19.13 -15.20
CA TYR A 414 0.66 -19.54 -13.97
C TYR A 414 -0.35 -19.65 -12.82
N VAL A 415 -0.15 -20.62 -11.95
CA VAL A 415 -0.85 -20.76 -10.67
C VAL A 415 0.17 -20.66 -9.56
N ILE A 416 0.08 -19.65 -8.71
CA ILE A 416 1.12 -19.35 -7.74
C ILE A 416 0.47 -19.04 -6.38
N PRO A 417 0.87 -19.76 -5.30
CA PRO A 417 0.48 -19.36 -3.94
C PRO A 417 1.20 -18.06 -3.54
N ILE A 418 0.46 -17.15 -2.88
CA ILE A 418 1.01 -15.84 -2.45
C ILE A 418 2.26 -15.99 -1.57
N THR A 419 2.33 -17.06 -0.78
CA THR A 419 3.44 -17.38 0.11
C THR A 419 4.67 -17.97 -0.58
N ALA A 420 4.66 -18.03 -1.91
CA ALA A 420 5.84 -18.34 -2.72
C ALA A 420 6.42 -17.09 -3.43
N LEU A 421 5.72 -15.94 -3.42
CA LEU A 421 6.12 -14.76 -4.19
C LEU A 421 7.21 -13.92 -3.52
N ARG A 422 8.05 -13.33 -4.39
CA ARG A 422 8.96 -12.21 -4.11
C ARG A 422 9.01 -11.23 -5.30
N PRO A 423 9.66 -10.06 -5.16
CA PRO A 423 9.87 -9.12 -6.26
C PRO A 423 10.58 -9.71 -7.46
#